data_789516565514e9c39d71e9de214ff019
#
_entry.id   789516565514e9c39d71e9de214ff019
#
_cell.length_a   1.000
_cell.length_b   1.000
_cell.length_c   1.000
_cell.angle_alpha   90.00
_cell.angle_beta   90.00
_cell.angle_gamma   90.00
#
_symmetry.space_group_name_H-M   'P 1'
#
loop_
_entity.id
_entity.type
_entity.pdbx_description
1 polymer ?
#
loop_
_entity_poly.entity_id
_entity_poly.type
_entity_poly.pdbx_seq_one_letter_code
_entity_poly.pdbx_strand_id
1 'polypeptide(L)'
;MTIQIQRSALLPYSAAAMYDLINDVLSYPQFLPWCSDSEIIEQGDGFMRAGLTVAKGRLAQRFVTKNILQPNERISMNLEEGPFRRLQGTWEFTALNDNACKISLDLEFDYAGPIIKATLGPLFTQAANTMVDAFCKRANEIYG
;
A
#
# COMPACT_ATOMS: atom_id res chain seq x y z
N MET A 1 16.53 -13.60 1.59
CA MET A 1 16.03 -13.17 2.91
C MET A 1 14.75 -12.39 2.78
N THR A 2 13.72 -12.78 3.51
CA THR A 2 12.42 -12.10 3.48
C THR A 2 12.45 -10.86 4.38
N ILE A 3 11.97 -9.75 3.84
CA ILE A 3 11.77 -8.52 4.61
C ILE A 3 10.31 -8.50 5.03
N GLN A 4 10.07 -8.29 6.32
CA GLN A 4 8.73 -8.16 6.88
C GLN A 4 8.57 -6.79 7.53
N ILE A 5 7.48 -6.12 7.20
CA ILE A 5 7.13 -4.81 7.74
C ILE A 5 5.74 -4.91 8.33
N GLN A 6 5.63 -4.58 9.61
CA GLN A 6 4.36 -4.56 10.33
C GLN A 6 4.20 -3.18 10.96
N ARG A 7 3.11 -2.51 10.62
CA ARG A 7 2.78 -1.18 11.14
C ARG A 7 1.31 -1.09 11.42
N SER A 8 0.95 -0.28 12.41
CA SER A 8 -0.46 -0.02 12.70
C SER A 8 -0.63 1.40 13.23
N ALA A 9 -1.86 1.87 13.20
CA ALA A 9 -2.22 3.18 13.72
C ALA A 9 -3.67 3.20 14.17
N LEU A 10 -3.95 4.01 15.19
CA LEU A 10 -5.32 4.28 15.65
C LEU A 10 -5.74 5.63 15.06
N LEU A 11 -6.95 5.70 14.52
CA LEU A 11 -7.44 6.87 13.83
C LEU A 11 -8.85 7.23 14.28
N PRO A 12 -9.13 8.55 14.43
CA PRO A 12 -10.47 9.01 14.79
C PRO A 12 -11.38 9.13 13.55
N TYR A 13 -11.35 8.11 12.70
CA TYR A 13 -12.15 7.99 11.48
C TYR A 13 -12.66 6.56 11.38
N SER A 14 -13.80 6.38 10.71
CA SER A 14 -14.41 5.04 10.59
C SER A 14 -13.55 4.09 9.76
N ALA A 15 -13.74 2.79 9.98
CA ALA A 15 -13.08 1.77 9.17
C ALA A 15 -13.47 1.93 7.69
N ALA A 16 -14.72 2.28 7.40
CA ALA A 16 -15.17 2.53 6.03
C ALA A 16 -14.42 3.70 5.37
N ALA A 17 -14.23 4.79 6.09
CA ALA A 17 -13.51 5.95 5.58
C ALA A 17 -12.05 5.60 5.27
N MET A 18 -11.39 4.88 6.17
CA MET A 18 -10.00 4.50 5.97
C MET A 18 -9.84 3.45 4.86
N TYR A 19 -10.78 2.51 4.76
CA TYR A 19 -10.81 1.56 3.66
C TYR A 19 -10.91 2.28 2.32
N ASP A 20 -11.85 3.22 2.19
CA ASP A 20 -12.04 3.97 0.95
C ASP A 20 -10.79 4.77 0.58
N LEU A 21 -10.14 5.38 1.56
CA LEU A 21 -8.93 6.15 1.35
C LEU A 21 -7.78 5.27 0.83
N ILE A 22 -7.55 4.14 1.47
CA ILE A 22 -6.45 3.23 1.13
C ILE A 22 -6.74 2.47 -0.18
N ASN A 23 -8.01 2.21 -0.49
CA ASN A 23 -8.40 1.56 -1.74
C ASN A 23 -8.43 2.53 -2.93
N ASP A 24 -8.31 3.83 -2.70
CA ASP A 24 -8.32 4.85 -3.76
C ASP A 24 -6.93 4.99 -4.38
N VAL A 25 -6.55 3.97 -5.14
CA VAL A 25 -5.21 3.83 -5.73
C VAL A 25 -4.88 4.99 -6.67
N LEU A 26 -5.87 5.52 -7.40
CA LEU A 26 -5.62 6.60 -8.37
C LEU A 26 -5.21 7.91 -7.71
N SER A 27 -5.48 8.07 -6.43
CA SER A 27 -5.08 9.27 -5.67
C SER A 27 -3.67 9.18 -5.09
N TYR A 28 -3.04 8.03 -5.11
CA TYR A 28 -1.74 7.80 -4.48
C TYR A 28 -0.66 8.81 -4.90
N PRO A 29 -0.50 9.17 -6.20
CA PRO A 29 0.53 10.13 -6.57
C PRO A 29 0.34 11.53 -5.98
N GLN A 30 -0.85 11.84 -5.49
CA GLN A 30 -1.15 13.17 -4.91
C GLN A 30 -0.51 13.37 -3.54
N PHE A 31 -0.22 12.29 -2.80
CA PHE A 31 0.25 12.41 -1.42
C PHE A 31 1.36 11.42 -1.02
N LEU A 32 1.66 10.42 -1.84
CA LEU A 32 2.77 9.52 -1.59
C LEU A 32 3.97 9.99 -2.41
N PRO A 33 5.00 10.57 -1.77
CA PRO A 33 6.10 11.20 -2.52
C PRO A 33 6.90 10.23 -3.37
N TRP A 34 6.88 8.96 -3.04
CA TRP A 34 7.57 7.91 -3.79
C TRP A 34 6.72 7.31 -4.92
N CYS A 35 5.45 7.67 -5.02
CA CYS A 35 4.55 7.15 -6.04
C CYS A 35 4.39 8.19 -7.15
N SER A 36 5.00 7.94 -8.31
CA SER A 36 4.93 8.87 -9.43
C SER A 36 3.73 8.63 -10.35
N ASP A 37 3.20 7.41 -10.35
CA ASP A 37 2.05 7.05 -11.17
C ASP A 37 1.32 5.85 -10.57
N SER A 38 0.03 5.77 -10.86
CA SER A 38 -0.81 4.66 -10.43
C SER A 38 -1.92 4.42 -11.47
N GLU A 39 -2.35 3.18 -11.60
CA GLU A 39 -3.42 2.84 -12.53
C GLU A 39 -4.22 1.65 -12.01
N ILE A 40 -5.48 1.56 -12.43
CA ILE A 40 -6.30 0.38 -12.22
C ILE A 40 -6.35 -0.37 -13.55
N ILE A 41 -5.77 -1.57 -13.58
CA ILE A 41 -5.67 -2.38 -14.79
C ILE A 41 -6.98 -3.13 -15.02
N GLU A 42 -7.55 -3.67 -13.96
CA GLU A 42 -8.78 -4.42 -13.99
C GLU A 42 -9.45 -4.37 -12.63
N GLN A 43 -10.77 -4.33 -12.58
CA GLN A 43 -11.49 -4.47 -11.32
C GLN A 43 -12.82 -5.15 -11.55
N GLY A 44 -13.27 -5.88 -10.54
CA GLY A 44 -14.53 -6.62 -10.57
C GLY A 44 -15.01 -6.85 -9.15
N ASP A 45 -15.94 -7.79 -8.99
CA ASP A 45 -16.49 -8.10 -7.67
C ASP A 45 -15.39 -8.66 -6.77
N GLY A 46 -15.07 -7.91 -5.72
CA GLY A 46 -14.13 -8.37 -4.69
C GLY A 46 -12.66 -8.35 -5.08
N PHE A 47 -12.28 -7.74 -6.22
CA PHE A 47 -10.87 -7.64 -6.57
C PHE A 47 -10.53 -6.40 -7.38
N MET A 48 -9.23 -6.06 -7.36
CA MET A 48 -8.66 -5.00 -8.18
C MET A 48 -7.23 -5.40 -8.55
N ARG A 49 -6.87 -5.25 -9.83
CA ARG A 49 -5.48 -5.34 -10.28
C ARG A 49 -4.98 -3.91 -10.47
N ALA A 50 -3.96 -3.54 -9.71
CA ALA A 50 -3.45 -2.18 -9.70
C ALA A 50 -1.97 -2.13 -10.01
N GLY A 51 -1.55 -1.11 -10.75
CA GLY A 51 -0.15 -0.84 -11.03
C GLY A 51 0.30 0.42 -10.34
N LEU A 52 1.47 0.37 -9.70
CA LEU A 52 2.10 1.51 -9.08
C LEU A 52 3.50 1.68 -9.64
N THR A 53 3.91 2.93 -9.83
CA THR A 53 5.29 3.25 -10.18
C THR A 53 5.95 3.92 -8.99
N VAL A 54 6.98 3.26 -8.46
CA VAL A 54 7.80 3.79 -7.37
C VAL A 54 8.99 4.49 -7.99
N ALA A 55 9.24 5.74 -7.60
CA ALA A 55 10.26 6.55 -8.24
C ALA A 55 10.99 7.44 -7.24
N LYS A 56 12.29 7.66 -7.49
CA LYS A 56 13.10 8.64 -6.78
C LYS A 56 14.27 9.02 -7.68
N GLY A 57 14.38 10.31 -8.01
CA GLY A 57 15.40 10.77 -8.94
C GLY A 57 15.24 10.11 -10.30
N ARG A 58 16.28 9.40 -10.74
CA ARG A 58 16.26 8.67 -12.03
C ARG A 58 15.76 7.25 -11.91
N LEU A 59 15.55 6.76 -10.68
CA LEU A 59 15.02 5.42 -10.46
C LEU A 59 13.52 5.44 -10.59
N ALA A 60 12.98 4.51 -11.37
CA ALA A 60 11.54 4.31 -11.50
C ALA A 60 11.28 2.85 -11.78
N GLN A 61 10.33 2.26 -11.05
CA GLN A 61 9.99 0.86 -11.23
C GLN A 61 8.50 0.66 -11.03
N ARG A 62 7.87 0.08 -12.04
CA ARG A 62 6.46 -0.30 -11.99
C ARG A 62 6.33 -1.69 -11.40
N PHE A 63 5.30 -1.90 -10.59
CA PHE A 63 4.89 -3.23 -10.16
C PHE A 63 3.38 -3.30 -10.14
N VAL A 64 2.86 -4.53 -10.27
CA VAL A 64 1.43 -4.80 -10.32
C VAL A 64 1.07 -5.79 -9.23
N THR A 65 0.00 -5.49 -8.51
CA THR A 65 -0.57 -6.41 -7.52
C THR A 65 -2.01 -6.72 -7.86
N LYS A 66 -2.44 -7.94 -7.50
CA LYS A 66 -3.84 -8.30 -7.46
C LYS A 66 -4.30 -8.17 -6.02
N ASN A 67 -5.29 -7.32 -5.80
CA ASN A 67 -5.82 -7.02 -4.48
C ASN A 67 -7.17 -7.70 -4.32
N ILE A 68 -7.32 -8.52 -3.28
CA ILE A 68 -8.61 -9.11 -2.91
C ILE A 68 -9.25 -8.19 -1.90
N LEU A 69 -10.46 -7.74 -2.17
CA LEU A 69 -11.14 -6.68 -1.44
C LEU A 69 -12.27 -7.23 -0.57
N GLN A 70 -12.17 -7.01 0.73
CA GLN A 70 -13.24 -7.23 1.68
C GLN A 70 -13.61 -5.88 2.25
N PRO A 71 -14.67 -5.22 1.73
CA PRO A 71 -14.97 -3.82 2.07
C PRO A 71 -15.02 -3.57 3.57
N ASN A 72 -14.33 -2.52 3.98
CA ASN A 72 -14.24 -2.03 5.36
C ASN A 72 -13.52 -2.98 6.32
N GLU A 73 -12.99 -4.12 5.85
CA GLU A 73 -12.36 -5.13 6.69
C GLU A 73 -10.92 -5.44 6.29
N ARG A 74 -10.66 -5.70 5.00
CA ARG A 74 -9.34 -6.19 4.57
C ARG A 74 -9.07 -5.93 3.10
N ILE A 75 -7.80 -5.67 2.79
CA ILE A 75 -7.29 -5.68 1.42
C ILE A 75 -6.06 -6.61 1.42
N SER A 76 -6.12 -7.70 0.67
CA SER A 76 -5.01 -8.65 0.53
C SER A 76 -4.34 -8.44 -0.81
N MET A 77 -3.03 -8.18 -0.81
CA MET A 77 -2.26 -7.84 -2.00
C MET A 77 -1.30 -8.97 -2.34
N ASN A 78 -1.26 -9.36 -3.61
CA ASN A 78 -0.32 -10.36 -4.11
C ASN A 78 0.33 -9.83 -5.38
N LEU A 79 1.65 -9.99 -5.48
CA LEU A 79 2.41 -9.53 -6.62
C LEU A 79 2.05 -10.32 -7.88
N GLU A 80 1.84 -9.60 -8.99
CA GLU A 80 1.73 -10.19 -10.33
C GLU A 80 2.93 -9.87 -11.20
N GLU A 81 3.47 -8.65 -11.10
CA GLU A 81 4.63 -8.22 -11.87
C GLU A 81 5.46 -7.26 -11.01
N GLY A 82 6.77 -7.38 -11.08
CA GLY A 82 7.65 -6.45 -10.41
C GLY A 82 9.01 -7.05 -10.07
N PRO A 83 9.90 -6.23 -9.49
CA PRO A 83 11.29 -6.62 -9.23
C PRO A 83 11.45 -7.41 -7.94
N PHE A 84 10.49 -8.25 -7.60
CA PHE A 84 10.49 -9.06 -6.39
C PHE A 84 10.35 -10.53 -6.78
N ARG A 85 10.99 -11.42 -6.00
CA ARG A 85 10.72 -12.87 -6.10
C ARG A 85 9.32 -13.16 -5.58
N ARG A 86 8.93 -12.44 -4.53
CA ARG A 86 7.57 -12.48 -4.01
C ARG A 86 7.29 -11.18 -3.26
N LEU A 87 6.04 -10.82 -3.23
CA LEU A 87 5.54 -9.75 -2.40
C LEU A 87 4.09 -10.06 -2.09
N GLN A 88 3.75 -10.03 -0.81
CA GLN A 88 2.36 -10.14 -0.38
C GLN A 88 2.15 -9.22 0.82
N GLY A 89 0.97 -8.68 0.92
CA GLY A 89 0.64 -7.77 2.02
C GLY A 89 -0.83 -7.81 2.35
N THR A 90 -1.15 -7.38 3.56
CA THR A 90 -2.53 -7.33 4.02
C THR A 90 -2.74 -6.03 4.79
N TRP A 91 -3.74 -5.27 4.37
CA TRP A 91 -4.31 -4.18 5.16
C TRP A 91 -5.50 -4.74 5.94
N GLU A 92 -5.55 -4.46 7.24
CA GLU A 92 -6.71 -4.80 8.06
C GLU A 92 -7.28 -3.55 8.68
N PHE A 93 -8.60 -3.48 8.73
CA PHE A 93 -9.37 -2.35 9.24
C PHE A 93 -10.25 -2.88 10.36
N THR A 94 -9.92 -2.51 11.60
CA THR A 94 -10.65 -2.96 12.78
C THR A 94 -11.45 -1.79 13.35
N ALA A 95 -12.77 -1.85 13.24
CA ALA A 95 -13.63 -0.82 13.81
C ALA A 95 -13.55 -0.85 15.33
N LEU A 96 -13.28 0.31 15.95
CA LEU A 96 -13.32 0.46 17.40
C LEU A 96 -14.68 1.00 17.85
N ASN A 97 -15.28 1.82 16.99
CA ASN A 97 -16.65 2.31 17.09
C ASN A 97 -17.02 2.87 15.71
N ASP A 98 -18.15 3.57 15.59
CA ASP A 98 -18.62 4.10 14.31
C ASP A 98 -17.72 5.21 13.75
N ASN A 99 -16.86 5.81 14.58
CA ASN A 99 -16.06 6.98 14.24
C ASN A 99 -14.56 6.78 14.48
N ALA A 100 -14.11 5.57 14.77
CA ALA A 100 -12.71 5.29 15.03
C ALA A 100 -12.35 3.87 14.61
N CYS A 101 -11.12 3.70 14.15
CA CYS A 101 -10.63 2.38 13.74
C CYS A 101 -9.13 2.24 13.99
N LYS A 102 -8.68 0.99 13.92
CA LYS A 102 -7.27 0.64 13.85
C LYS A 102 -6.99 0.16 12.43
N ILE A 103 -5.98 0.73 11.79
CA ILE A 103 -5.46 0.18 10.53
C ILE A 103 -4.17 -0.56 10.81
N SER A 104 -3.95 -1.67 10.10
CA SER A 104 -2.73 -2.47 10.22
C SER A 104 -2.25 -2.85 8.84
N LEU A 105 -0.94 -2.78 8.62
CA LEU A 105 -0.29 -3.27 7.41
C LEU A 105 0.72 -4.34 7.80
N ASP A 106 0.60 -5.51 7.17
CA ASP A 106 1.59 -6.58 7.25
C ASP A 106 2.07 -6.86 5.83
N LEU A 107 3.33 -6.59 5.58
CA LEU A 107 3.92 -6.68 4.24
C LEU A 107 5.17 -7.57 4.28
N GLU A 108 5.25 -8.55 3.38
CA GLU A 108 6.40 -9.42 3.23
C GLU A 108 6.88 -9.40 1.78
N PHE A 109 8.19 -9.26 1.57
CA PHE A 109 8.73 -9.26 0.23
C PHE A 109 10.20 -9.68 0.20
N ASP A 110 10.60 -10.24 -0.96
CA ASP A 110 11.98 -10.58 -1.29
C ASP A 110 12.33 -9.91 -2.61
N TYR A 111 13.49 -9.24 -2.66
CA TYR A 111 13.94 -8.63 -3.92
C TYR A 111 14.41 -9.70 -4.91
N ALA A 112 14.25 -9.40 -6.21
CA ALA A 112 14.65 -10.31 -7.28
C ALA A 112 16.15 -10.19 -7.58
N GLY A 113 16.97 -10.53 -6.58
CA GLY A 113 18.42 -10.59 -6.72
C GLY A 113 19.14 -9.41 -6.07
N PRO A 114 20.48 -9.50 -5.95
CA PRO A 114 21.29 -8.52 -5.21
C PRO A 114 21.39 -7.17 -5.89
N ILE A 115 21.30 -7.10 -7.21
CA ILE A 115 21.38 -5.82 -7.93
C ILE A 115 20.11 -5.00 -7.65
N ILE A 116 18.94 -5.64 -7.72
CA ILE A 116 17.67 -4.98 -7.38
C ILE A 116 17.68 -4.52 -5.94
N LYS A 117 18.14 -5.38 -5.03
CA LYS A 117 18.23 -5.04 -3.61
C LYS A 117 19.12 -3.81 -3.38
N ALA A 118 20.26 -3.74 -4.05
CA ALA A 118 21.21 -2.64 -3.90
C ALA A 118 20.68 -1.32 -4.49
N THR A 119 19.96 -1.37 -5.62
CA THR A 119 19.53 -0.18 -6.35
C THR A 119 18.15 0.32 -5.90
N LEU A 120 17.15 -0.55 -5.88
CA LEU A 120 15.77 -0.18 -5.56
C LEU A 120 15.39 -0.47 -4.11
N GLY A 121 16.17 -1.33 -3.42
CA GLY A 121 15.85 -1.76 -2.07
C GLY A 121 15.62 -0.64 -1.07
N PRO A 122 16.54 0.35 -0.98
CA PRO A 122 16.33 1.48 -0.05
C PRO A 122 15.04 2.24 -0.31
N LEU A 123 14.69 2.45 -1.56
CA LEU A 123 13.46 3.17 -1.94
C LEU A 123 12.22 2.39 -1.53
N PHE A 124 12.14 1.09 -1.87
CA PHE A 124 11.00 0.26 -1.52
C PHE A 124 10.85 0.09 -0.01
N THR A 125 11.96 -0.13 0.70
CA THR A 125 11.94 -0.31 2.14
C THR A 125 11.46 0.98 2.83
N GLN A 126 11.93 2.13 2.39
CA GLN A 126 11.49 3.42 2.92
C GLN A 126 10.01 3.66 2.62
N ALA A 127 9.56 3.41 1.40
CA ALA A 127 8.17 3.55 1.03
C ALA A 127 7.27 2.71 1.93
N ALA A 128 7.61 1.43 2.12
CA ALA A 128 6.84 0.52 2.95
C ALA A 128 6.81 0.96 4.41
N ASN A 129 7.95 1.42 4.94
CA ASN A 129 8.05 1.86 6.34
C ASN A 129 7.28 3.15 6.64
N THR A 130 7.08 4.01 5.64
CA THR A 130 6.42 5.31 5.84
C THR A 130 4.96 5.33 5.36
N MET A 131 4.50 4.24 4.76
CA MET A 131 3.19 4.20 4.12
C MET A 131 2.03 4.45 5.07
N VAL A 132 2.03 3.80 6.23
CA VAL A 132 0.95 3.97 7.23
C VAL A 132 0.88 5.42 7.69
N ASP A 133 2.04 6.04 7.99
CA ASP A 133 2.08 7.44 8.41
C ASP A 133 1.56 8.38 7.33
N ALA A 134 1.87 8.09 6.07
CA ALA A 134 1.40 8.89 4.95
C ALA A 134 -0.12 8.82 4.81
N PHE A 135 -0.71 7.64 4.98
CA PHE A 135 -2.18 7.51 4.95
C PHE A 135 -2.83 8.19 6.14
N CYS A 136 -2.23 8.13 7.33
CA CYS A 136 -2.74 8.86 8.50
C CYS A 136 -2.75 10.37 8.26
N LYS A 137 -1.67 10.90 7.70
CA LYS A 137 -1.58 12.31 7.35
C LYS A 137 -2.63 12.70 6.31
N ARG A 138 -2.80 11.88 5.28
CA ARG A 138 -3.79 12.13 4.24
C ARG A 138 -5.22 12.12 4.80
N ALA A 139 -5.51 11.19 5.70
CA ALA A 139 -6.81 11.12 6.37
C ALA A 139 -7.11 12.41 7.13
N ASN A 140 -6.12 12.96 7.83
CA ASN A 140 -6.28 14.24 8.54
C ASN A 140 -6.53 15.38 7.56
N GLU A 141 -5.91 15.38 6.38
CA GLU A 141 -6.13 16.41 5.37
C GLU A 141 -7.54 16.35 4.76
N ILE A 142 -8.09 15.15 4.60
CA ILE A 142 -9.39 14.95 3.94
C ILE A 142 -10.55 14.97 4.93
N TYR A 143 -10.41 14.33 6.07
CA TYR A 143 -11.48 14.12 7.03
C TYR A 143 -11.38 14.97 8.30
N GLY A 144 -10.20 15.52 8.53
CA GLY A 144 -9.93 16.30 9.75
C GLY A 144 -10.38 17.74 9.73
#